data_88e7be5e4c78b760254ab2a0eeace046
#
_entry.id   88e7be5e4c78b760254ab2a0eeace046
#
_cell.length_a   1.000
_cell.length_b   1.000
_cell.length_c   1.000
_cell.angle_alpha   90.00
_cell.angle_beta   90.00
_cell.angle_gamma   90.00
#
_symmetry.space_group_name_H-M   'P 1'
#
loop_
_entity.id
_entity.type
_entity.pdbx_description
1 polymer ?
#
loop_
_entity_poly.entity_id
_entity_poly.type
_entity_poly.pdbx_seq_one_letter_code
_entity_poly.pdbx_strand_id
1 'polypeptide(L)'
;MCRLFAVTSNDPLSPMMAINALNVMKEGRDGSGVGLFLTDLGGEFEKFKNEPILSGIFSNEGIKALDRFMIDLDFMVKYKLSFRPTKQPPAGTPKRDNYVIRVYEYPAEWEGLSQEEIRPLVQLIKSLK
;
A
#
# COMPACT_ATOMS: atom_id res chain seq x y z
N MET A 1 9.64 -1.66 -20.29
CA MET A 1 10.21 -2.87 -19.66
C MET A 1 10.19 -2.71 -18.16
N CYS A 2 9.62 -3.65 -17.43
CA CYS A 2 9.62 -3.65 -15.97
C CYS A 2 10.92 -4.26 -15.43
N ARG A 3 11.47 -3.68 -14.39
CA ARG A 3 12.64 -4.21 -13.67
C ARG A 3 12.24 -4.49 -12.24
N LEU A 4 12.71 -5.62 -11.71
CA LEU A 4 12.45 -6.05 -10.35
C LEU A 4 13.78 -6.23 -9.62
N PHE A 5 13.83 -5.73 -8.40
CA PHE A 5 14.86 -6.05 -7.40
C PHE A 5 14.18 -6.66 -6.19
N ALA A 6 14.70 -7.74 -5.69
CA ALA A 6 14.25 -8.37 -4.45
C ALA A 6 15.46 -8.78 -3.62
N VAL A 7 15.36 -8.63 -2.32
CA VAL A 7 16.36 -9.05 -1.34
C VAL A 7 15.65 -9.58 -0.11
N THR A 8 16.17 -10.65 0.46
CA THR A 8 15.75 -11.21 1.75
C THR A 8 16.98 -11.52 2.58
N SER A 9 16.87 -11.40 3.89
CA SER A 9 17.94 -11.69 4.84
C SER A 9 17.35 -12.09 6.17
N ASN A 10 18.09 -12.90 6.93
CA ASN A 10 17.76 -13.19 8.32
C ASN A 10 18.12 -12.03 9.26
N ASP A 11 19.02 -11.15 8.83
CA ASP A 11 19.40 -9.95 9.57
C ASP A 11 18.58 -8.73 9.09
N PRO A 12 18.33 -7.75 9.97
CA PRO A 12 17.65 -6.52 9.60
C PRO A 12 18.36 -5.81 8.45
N LEU A 13 17.60 -5.46 7.41
CA LEU A 13 18.09 -4.70 6.25
C LEU A 13 17.61 -3.27 6.30
N SER A 14 18.48 -2.34 5.91
CA SER A 14 18.07 -0.95 5.73
C SER A 14 17.16 -0.80 4.49
N PRO A 15 16.01 -0.14 4.60
CA PRO A 15 15.18 0.20 3.43
C PRO A 15 15.92 0.98 2.35
N MET A 16 16.99 1.70 2.73
CA MET A 16 17.85 2.44 1.80
C MET A 16 18.52 1.54 0.76
N MET A 17 18.76 0.27 1.07
CA MET A 17 19.29 -0.69 0.11
C MET A 17 18.36 -0.83 -1.11
N ALA A 18 17.06 -1.00 -0.86
CA ALA A 18 16.06 -1.11 -1.92
C ALA A 18 15.89 0.22 -2.69
N ILE A 19 15.92 1.35 -2.00
CA ILE A 19 15.87 2.67 -2.61
C ILE A 19 17.07 2.90 -3.53
N ASN A 20 18.27 2.52 -3.10
CA ASN A 20 19.48 2.63 -3.91
C ASN A 20 19.42 1.72 -5.14
N ALA A 21 18.95 0.48 -4.99
CA ALA A 21 18.73 -0.42 -6.13
C ALA A 21 17.73 0.16 -7.14
N LEU A 22 16.63 0.74 -6.67
CA LEU A 22 15.65 1.43 -7.54
C LEU A 22 16.28 2.63 -8.27
N ASN A 23 17.19 3.36 -7.64
CA ASN A 23 17.92 4.46 -8.28
C ASN A 23 18.87 3.99 -9.39
N VAL A 24 19.57 2.88 -9.17
CA VAL A 24 20.44 2.27 -10.20
C VAL A 24 19.61 1.79 -11.39
N MET A 25 18.42 1.26 -11.14
CA MET A 25 17.50 0.78 -12.18
C MET A 25 16.74 1.90 -12.91
N LYS A 26 17.15 3.16 -12.76
CA LYS A 26 16.50 4.33 -13.36
C LYS A 26 16.48 4.30 -14.89
N GLU A 27 17.51 3.77 -15.48
CA GLU A 27 17.61 3.65 -16.93
C GLU A 27 16.63 2.59 -17.47
N GLY A 28 15.95 2.93 -18.55
CA GLY A 28 15.00 2.05 -19.23
C GLY A 28 13.62 1.98 -18.59
N ARG A 29 13.28 2.93 -17.68
CA ARG A 29 11.90 3.10 -17.21
C ARG A 29 11.08 3.86 -18.24
N ASP A 30 9.82 3.44 -18.38
CA ASP A 30 8.84 4.12 -19.23
C ASP A 30 8.18 5.34 -18.56
N GLY A 31 8.55 5.63 -17.30
CA GLY A 31 7.97 6.70 -16.50
C GLY A 31 6.61 6.39 -15.87
N SER A 32 6.06 5.19 -16.07
CA SER A 32 4.74 4.81 -15.55
C SER A 32 4.67 4.73 -14.02
N GLY A 33 5.78 4.42 -13.38
CA GLY A 33 5.84 4.39 -11.92
C GLY A 33 6.97 3.55 -11.36
N VAL A 34 7.09 3.59 -10.03
CA VAL A 34 8.00 2.77 -9.24
C VAL A 34 7.29 2.41 -7.95
N GLY A 35 7.46 1.19 -7.49
CA GLY A 35 6.93 0.70 -6.23
C GLY A 35 8.03 0.12 -5.34
N LEU A 36 7.87 0.26 -4.04
CA LEU A 36 8.67 -0.38 -3.02
C LEU A 36 7.73 -1.17 -2.10
N PHE A 37 8.03 -2.44 -1.92
CA PHE A 37 7.33 -3.31 -0.99
C PHE A 37 8.34 -3.80 0.07
N LEU A 38 7.99 -3.59 1.33
CA LEU A 38 8.78 -4.01 2.49
C LEU A 38 7.92 -4.91 3.37
N THR A 39 8.52 -5.99 3.85
CA THR A 39 7.90 -6.90 4.82
C THR A 39 8.66 -6.85 6.14
N ASP A 40 8.04 -7.36 7.19
CA ASP A 40 8.66 -7.50 8.52
C ASP A 40 9.32 -6.21 9.01
N LEU A 41 8.57 -5.11 8.91
CA LEU A 41 9.03 -3.80 9.36
C LEU A 41 9.28 -3.80 10.87
N GLY A 42 10.45 -3.29 11.26
CA GLY A 42 10.82 -3.11 12.66
C GLY A 42 10.63 -1.68 13.18
N GLY A 43 11.11 -1.42 14.39
CA GLY A 43 11.04 -0.11 15.01
C GLY A 43 9.62 0.32 15.31
N GLU A 44 9.26 1.56 14.97
CA GLU A 44 7.92 2.10 15.24
C GLU A 44 6.79 1.39 14.46
N PHE A 45 7.11 0.68 13.39
CA PHE A 45 6.15 -0.06 12.57
C PHE A 45 5.95 -1.50 13.04
N GLU A 46 6.76 -2.01 13.96
CA GLU A 46 6.65 -3.37 14.48
C GLU A 46 5.28 -3.67 15.08
N LYS A 47 4.66 -2.67 15.71
CA LYS A 47 3.30 -2.75 16.25
C LYS A 47 2.21 -3.07 15.20
N PHE A 48 2.52 -2.91 13.92
CA PHE A 48 1.60 -3.17 12.81
C PHE A 48 1.94 -4.46 12.05
N LYS A 49 2.90 -5.25 12.52
CA LYS A 49 3.45 -6.40 11.80
C LYS A 49 2.39 -7.41 11.37
N ASN A 50 1.38 -7.62 12.21
CA ASN A 50 0.31 -8.60 11.96
C ASN A 50 -1.02 -7.95 11.54
N GLU A 51 -1.00 -6.65 11.30
CA GLU A 51 -2.21 -5.90 10.94
C GLU A 51 -2.39 -5.83 9.42
N PRO A 52 -3.63 -5.85 8.93
CA PRO A 52 -3.88 -5.65 7.50
C PRO A 52 -3.54 -4.22 7.08
N ILE A 53 -2.71 -4.12 6.03
CA ILE A 53 -2.31 -2.85 5.46
C ILE A 53 -2.92 -2.72 4.07
N LEU A 54 -3.67 -1.64 3.88
CA LEU A 54 -4.19 -1.25 2.58
C LEU A 54 -3.42 -0.04 2.08
N SER A 55 -2.88 -0.14 0.86
CA SER A 55 -2.27 1.00 0.18
C SER A 55 -2.76 1.08 -1.26
N GLY A 56 -2.93 2.29 -1.77
CA GLY A 56 -3.39 2.49 -3.13
C GLY A 56 -3.59 3.96 -3.50
N ILE A 57 -4.02 4.17 -4.74
CA ILE A 57 -4.34 5.50 -5.26
C ILE A 57 -5.85 5.59 -5.36
N PHE A 58 -6.42 6.60 -4.70
CA PHE A 58 -7.87 6.79 -4.62
C PHE A 58 -8.26 8.23 -4.93
N SER A 59 -9.41 8.42 -5.59
CA SER A 59 -10.09 9.71 -5.65
C SER A 59 -10.58 10.13 -4.26
N ASN A 60 -10.98 11.38 -4.10
CA ASN A 60 -11.57 11.84 -2.83
C ASN A 60 -12.85 11.07 -2.49
N GLU A 61 -13.66 10.78 -3.48
CA GLU A 61 -14.89 9.99 -3.35
C GLU A 61 -14.56 8.53 -3.01
N GLY A 62 -13.54 7.97 -3.66
CA GLY A 62 -13.04 6.62 -3.39
C GLY A 62 -12.54 6.45 -1.95
N ILE A 63 -11.85 7.46 -1.39
CA ILE A 63 -11.43 7.42 0.03
C ILE A 63 -12.64 7.37 0.96
N LYS A 64 -13.68 8.18 0.70
CA LYS A 64 -14.89 8.18 1.52
C LYS A 64 -15.64 6.85 1.42
N ALA A 65 -15.70 6.29 0.21
CA ALA A 65 -16.32 4.98 -0.01
C ALA A 65 -15.54 3.87 0.70
N LEU A 66 -14.21 3.90 0.62
CA LEU A 66 -13.33 2.97 1.33
C LEU A 66 -13.52 3.05 2.85
N ASP A 67 -13.44 4.27 3.41
CA ASP A 67 -13.56 4.46 4.87
C ASP A 67 -14.93 3.96 5.37
N ARG A 68 -16.03 4.23 4.63
CA ARG A 68 -17.37 3.72 4.96
C ARG A 68 -17.43 2.20 4.86
N PHE A 69 -16.94 1.63 3.76
CA PHE A 69 -16.95 0.19 3.52
C PHE A 69 -16.20 -0.59 4.62
N MET A 70 -15.03 -0.07 5.05
CA MET A 70 -14.26 -0.72 6.11
C MET A 70 -14.94 -0.62 7.47
N ILE A 71 -15.62 0.50 7.77
CA ILE A 71 -16.43 0.67 8.99
C ILE A 71 -17.62 -0.29 8.98
N ASP A 72 -18.31 -0.42 7.85
CA ASP A 72 -19.47 -1.33 7.69
C ASP A 72 -19.09 -2.82 7.88
N LEU A 73 -17.80 -3.13 7.75
CA LEU A 73 -17.20 -4.46 8.01
C LEU A 73 -16.53 -4.56 9.39
N ASP A 74 -16.75 -3.60 10.28
CA ASP A 74 -16.20 -3.53 11.64
C ASP A 74 -14.66 -3.47 11.73
N PHE A 75 -13.98 -3.07 10.64
CA PHE A 75 -12.54 -2.81 10.69
C PHE A 75 -12.25 -1.49 11.39
N MET A 76 -11.41 -1.52 12.42
CA MET A 76 -10.96 -0.31 13.09
C MET A 76 -9.65 0.21 12.48
N VAL A 77 -9.59 1.52 12.21
CA VAL A 77 -8.39 2.14 11.66
C VAL A 77 -7.40 2.43 12.78
N LYS A 78 -6.20 1.84 12.71
CA LYS A 78 -5.08 2.10 13.62
C LYS A 78 -4.15 3.21 13.14
N TYR A 79 -4.00 3.35 11.83
CA TYR A 79 -3.12 4.35 11.22
C TYR A 79 -3.65 4.84 9.88
N LYS A 80 -3.56 6.15 9.65
CA LYS A 80 -3.97 6.80 8.40
C LYS A 80 -2.84 7.67 7.87
N LEU A 81 -2.52 7.50 6.59
CA LEU A 81 -1.69 8.42 5.83
C LEU A 81 -2.36 8.67 4.49
N SER A 82 -2.46 9.91 4.09
CA SER A 82 -2.87 10.32 2.75
C SER A 82 -2.01 11.48 2.30
N PHE A 83 -1.50 11.41 1.10
CA PHE A 83 -0.81 12.54 0.49
C PHE A 83 -1.10 12.61 -1.00
N ARG A 84 -1.10 13.84 -1.49
CA ARG A 84 -1.22 14.12 -2.91
C ARG A 84 0.17 14.41 -3.47
N PRO A 85 0.56 13.79 -4.59
CA PRO A 85 1.83 14.14 -5.24
C PRO A 85 1.88 15.64 -5.56
N THR A 86 2.93 16.31 -5.10
CA THR A 86 3.08 17.77 -5.27
C THR A 86 3.56 18.20 -6.65
N LYS A 87 4.19 17.28 -7.41
CA LYS A 87 4.65 17.57 -8.77
C LYS A 87 3.50 17.36 -9.75
N GLN A 88 3.26 18.37 -10.59
CA GLN A 88 2.33 18.19 -11.71
C GLN A 88 2.83 17.07 -12.63
N PRO A 89 1.94 16.14 -13.01
CA PRO A 89 2.29 15.13 -13.98
C PRO A 89 2.56 15.78 -15.34
N PRO A 90 3.36 15.15 -16.21
CA PRO A 90 3.54 15.62 -17.58
C PRO A 90 2.19 15.82 -18.29
N ALA A 91 2.13 16.75 -19.23
CA ALA A 91 0.93 17.02 -20.02
C ALA A 91 0.40 15.71 -20.66
N GLY A 92 -0.91 15.47 -20.56
CA GLY A 92 -1.55 14.24 -21.07
C GLY A 92 -1.63 13.07 -20.08
N THR A 93 -1.02 13.19 -18.90
CA THR A 93 -1.17 12.19 -17.83
C THR A 93 -2.45 12.45 -17.03
N PRO A 94 -3.19 11.41 -16.58
CA PRO A 94 -4.33 11.58 -15.69
C PRO A 94 -3.94 12.35 -14.42
N LYS A 95 -4.87 13.14 -13.88
CA LYS A 95 -4.68 13.77 -12.56
C LYS A 95 -4.34 12.68 -11.55
N ARG A 96 -3.23 12.88 -10.83
CA ARG A 96 -2.87 11.98 -9.74
C ARG A 96 -3.79 12.22 -8.56
N ASP A 97 -4.51 11.19 -8.20
CA ASP A 97 -5.32 11.14 -7.00
C ASP A 97 -4.46 10.98 -5.74
N ASN A 98 -5.09 10.82 -4.61
CA ASN A 98 -4.38 10.69 -3.35
C ASN A 98 -3.78 9.29 -3.22
N TYR A 99 -2.53 9.21 -2.84
CA TYR A 99 -1.94 7.97 -2.34
C TYR A 99 -2.36 7.78 -0.88
N VAL A 100 -2.92 6.63 -0.58
CA VAL A 100 -3.53 6.33 0.71
C VAL A 100 -2.86 5.11 1.32
N ILE A 101 -2.51 5.20 2.59
CA ILE A 101 -2.12 4.07 3.42
C ILE A 101 -3.07 4.01 4.60
N ARG A 102 -3.59 2.84 4.88
CA ARG A 102 -4.42 2.53 6.04
C ARG A 102 -3.92 1.25 6.69
N VAL A 103 -3.76 1.27 8.00
CA VAL A 103 -3.56 0.08 8.81
C VAL A 103 -4.82 -0.12 9.62
N TYR A 104 -5.36 -1.33 9.57
CA TYR A 104 -6.59 -1.69 10.25
C TYR A 104 -6.33 -2.75 11.31
N GLU A 105 -7.19 -2.80 12.30
CA GLU A 105 -7.37 -3.95 13.16
C GLU A 105 -8.44 -4.85 12.56
N TYR A 106 -8.19 -6.16 12.55
CA TYR A 106 -9.18 -7.12 12.10
C TYR A 106 -10.37 -7.14 13.06
N PRO A 107 -11.63 -7.21 12.57
CA PRO A 107 -12.74 -7.64 13.38
C PRO A 107 -12.46 -9.04 13.94
N ALA A 108 -12.96 -9.33 15.13
CA ALA A 108 -12.75 -10.64 15.77
C ALA A 108 -13.16 -11.84 14.89
N GLU A 109 -14.17 -11.63 14.04
CA GLU A 109 -14.68 -12.64 13.10
C GLU A 109 -13.70 -12.98 11.96
N TRP A 110 -12.73 -12.10 11.70
CA TRP A 110 -11.73 -12.25 10.64
C TRP A 110 -10.38 -12.71 11.17
N GLU A 111 -10.24 -12.80 12.50
CA GLU A 111 -9.01 -13.25 13.13
C GLU A 111 -8.78 -14.73 12.81
N GLY A 112 -7.63 -15.05 12.24
CA GLY A 112 -7.24 -16.41 11.86
C GLY A 112 -7.75 -16.91 10.50
N LEU A 113 -8.45 -16.07 9.72
CA LEU A 113 -8.83 -16.43 8.35
C LEU A 113 -7.61 -16.57 7.44
N SER A 114 -7.63 -17.54 6.56
CA SER A 114 -6.62 -17.75 5.53
C SER A 114 -6.70 -16.66 4.44
N GLN A 115 -5.62 -16.50 3.69
CA GLN A 115 -5.60 -15.57 2.55
C GLN A 115 -6.67 -15.87 1.49
N GLU A 116 -7.06 -17.13 1.32
CA GLU A 116 -8.10 -17.52 0.37
C GLU A 116 -9.48 -17.04 0.82
N GLU A 117 -9.76 -17.12 2.12
CA GLU A 117 -11.00 -16.62 2.71
C GLU A 117 -11.10 -15.09 2.66
N ILE A 118 -9.97 -14.37 2.74
CA ILE A 118 -9.91 -12.91 2.64
C ILE A 118 -9.98 -12.42 1.18
N ARG A 119 -9.65 -13.27 0.19
CA ARG A 119 -9.58 -12.87 -1.23
C ARG A 119 -10.84 -12.16 -1.76
N PRO A 120 -12.07 -12.58 -1.43
CA PRO A 120 -13.28 -11.88 -1.86
C PRO A 120 -13.33 -10.43 -1.38
N LEU A 121 -12.93 -10.17 -0.13
CA LEU A 121 -12.83 -8.81 0.42
C LEU A 121 -11.86 -7.94 -0.38
N VAL A 122 -10.69 -8.47 -0.73
CA VAL A 122 -9.70 -7.74 -1.53
C VAL A 122 -10.27 -7.36 -2.90
N GLN A 123 -11.07 -8.22 -3.51
CA GLN A 123 -11.72 -7.92 -4.80
C GLN A 123 -12.77 -6.81 -4.67
N LEU A 124 -13.57 -6.83 -3.60
CA LEU A 124 -14.53 -5.77 -3.31
C LEU A 124 -13.84 -4.42 -3.10
N ILE A 125 -12.77 -4.38 -2.30
CA ILE A 125 -12.00 -3.14 -2.07
C ILE A 125 -11.43 -2.59 -3.39
N LYS A 126 -10.95 -3.47 -4.29
CA LYS A 126 -10.46 -3.05 -5.61
C LYS A 126 -11.54 -2.40 -6.46
N SER A 127 -12.80 -2.75 -6.29
CA SER A 127 -13.92 -2.14 -7.02
C SER A 127 -14.29 -0.73 -6.54
N LEU A 128 -13.79 -0.30 -5.38
CA LEU A 128 -14.04 1.02 -4.80
C LEU A 128 -13.09 2.12 -5.33
N LYS A 129 -12.19 1.79 -6.26
CA LYS A 129 -11.20 2.74 -6.82
C LYS A 129 -11.84 3.86 -7.63
#